data_f366460414c5d531e2ce13c9c72ceea0
#
_entry.id   f366460414c5d531e2ce13c9c72ceea0
#
_cell.length_a   1.000
_cell.length_b   1.000
_cell.length_c   1.000
_cell.angle_alpha   90.00
_cell.angle_beta   90.00
_cell.angle_gamma   90.00
#
_symmetry.space_group_name_H-M   'P 1'
#
loop_
_entity.id
_entity.type
_entity.pdbx_description
1 polymer ?
#
loop_
_entity_poly.entity_id
_entity_poly.type
_entity_poly.pdbx_seq_one_letter_code
_entity_poly.pdbx_strand_id
1 'polypeptide(L)'
;MKTPLATIQALQKRMAEGVPHATCSESAVRRMWWAALDTLQSDILLPMNLTRGLWMSSPLPALYEPKLLKKFQGWVWAPKDLLNLKNPSIGMLPPSQSVSMDFHNDSSGYERLTLLEEDGNDPLLIVITPEIQIALALEGNCQERKLLMRSDPETLSDLLTLLDNRLNTENVEQANNLRNALGEMGQLKTNEDLSKVFWPLLSQRLADIAPSLNIQTLPDNLINDHKSSSKDSENSLLEALTHEIRTPLATIRTLIRSLLRKQDLPKVVETRLKQIDIEC
;
A
#
# COMPACT_ATOMS: atom_id res chain seq x y z
N MET A 1 1.28 -24.09 29.91
CA MET A 1 2.18 -23.44 28.91
C MET A 1 1.37 -22.36 28.21
N LYS A 2 1.79 -21.11 28.28
CA LYS A 2 1.14 -20.06 27.44
C LYS A 2 1.50 -20.35 25.99
N THR A 3 0.53 -20.55 25.13
CA THR A 3 0.72 -20.61 23.68
C THR A 3 1.40 -19.29 23.26
N PRO A 4 2.48 -19.33 22.48
CA PRO A 4 3.10 -18.10 22.01
C PRO A 4 2.06 -17.27 21.23
N LEU A 5 2.02 -15.98 21.50
CA LEU A 5 1.10 -15.06 20.82
C LEU A 5 1.37 -15.09 19.32
N ALA A 6 0.33 -15.26 18.52
CA ALA A 6 0.48 -15.19 17.06
C ALA A 6 0.80 -13.74 16.64
N THR A 7 1.96 -13.51 16.05
CA THR A 7 2.40 -12.18 15.58
C THR A 7 1.98 -11.94 14.13
N ILE A 8 1.86 -10.67 13.74
CA ILE A 8 1.62 -10.31 12.32
C ILE A 8 2.77 -10.83 11.44
N GLN A 9 4.01 -10.80 11.95
CA GLN A 9 5.15 -11.38 11.26
C GLN A 9 5.00 -12.89 11.00
N ALA A 10 4.34 -13.63 11.91
CA ALA A 10 4.07 -15.04 11.68
C ALA A 10 3.10 -15.28 10.51
N LEU A 11 2.10 -14.40 10.34
CA LEU A 11 1.22 -14.44 9.17
C LEU A 11 1.98 -14.22 7.88
N GLN A 12 2.85 -13.19 7.85
CA GLN A 12 3.67 -12.88 6.68
C GLN A 12 4.62 -14.02 6.32
N LYS A 13 5.25 -14.63 7.31
CA LYS A 13 6.10 -15.84 7.12
C LYS A 13 5.30 -17.00 6.55
N ARG A 14 4.08 -17.26 7.06
CA ARG A 14 3.21 -18.30 6.49
C ARG A 14 2.85 -18.02 5.03
N MET A 15 2.59 -16.76 4.69
CA MET A 15 2.34 -16.35 3.31
C MET A 15 3.58 -16.53 2.42
N ALA A 16 4.78 -16.39 2.96
CA ALA A 16 6.04 -16.51 2.21
C ALA A 16 6.46 -17.95 1.91
N GLU A 17 5.85 -18.94 2.56
CA GLU A 17 6.20 -20.34 2.35
C GLU A 17 6.07 -20.77 0.89
N GLY A 18 7.11 -21.38 0.34
CA GLY A 18 7.17 -21.83 -1.05
C GLY A 18 7.34 -20.72 -2.09
N VAL A 19 7.47 -19.44 -1.67
CA VAL A 19 7.72 -18.32 -2.59
C VAL A 19 9.23 -18.14 -2.78
N PRO A 20 9.73 -18.10 -4.02
CA PRO A 20 11.15 -17.89 -4.30
C PRO A 20 11.68 -16.57 -3.71
N HIS A 21 12.97 -16.53 -3.39
CA HIS A 21 13.64 -15.30 -3.03
C HIS A 21 13.69 -14.36 -4.22
N ALA A 22 13.43 -13.08 -3.97
CA ALA A 22 13.54 -12.02 -4.96
C ALA A 22 14.28 -10.85 -4.34
N THR A 23 15.12 -10.19 -5.13
CA THR A 23 15.80 -8.96 -4.72
C THR A 23 15.07 -7.77 -5.32
N CYS A 24 14.69 -6.83 -4.48
CA CYS A 24 13.99 -5.63 -4.93
C CYS A 24 14.42 -4.43 -4.08
N SER A 25 14.55 -3.26 -4.71
CA SER A 25 14.82 -2.04 -3.96
C SER A 25 13.60 -1.63 -3.13
N GLU A 26 13.83 -0.99 -2.00
CA GLU A 26 12.77 -0.51 -1.10
C GLU A 26 11.76 0.39 -1.83
N SER A 27 12.23 1.27 -2.71
CA SER A 27 11.37 2.16 -3.51
C SER A 27 10.49 1.38 -4.49
N ALA A 28 11.02 0.32 -5.11
CA ALA A 28 10.25 -0.53 -6.02
C ALA A 28 9.19 -1.34 -5.26
N VAL A 29 9.53 -1.88 -4.10
CA VAL A 29 8.59 -2.61 -3.24
C VAL A 29 7.45 -1.71 -2.77
N ARG A 30 7.73 -0.48 -2.38
CA ARG A 30 6.69 0.49 -2.02
C ARG A 30 5.75 0.77 -3.19
N ARG A 31 6.29 0.97 -4.39
CA ARG A 31 5.45 1.16 -5.59
C ARG A 31 4.59 -0.07 -5.87
N MET A 32 5.17 -1.27 -5.75
CA MET A 32 4.40 -2.53 -5.93
C MET A 32 3.27 -2.66 -4.92
N TRP A 33 3.52 -2.32 -3.64
CA TRP A 33 2.50 -2.36 -2.60
C TRP A 33 1.32 -1.43 -2.93
N TRP A 34 1.60 -0.17 -3.25
CA TRP A 34 0.55 0.78 -3.60
C TRP A 34 -0.20 0.39 -4.87
N ALA A 35 0.51 -0.04 -5.90
CA ALA A 35 -0.11 -0.53 -7.13
C ALA A 35 -0.98 -1.77 -6.86
N ALA A 36 -0.57 -2.67 -5.97
CA ALA A 36 -1.34 -3.85 -5.59
C ALA A 36 -2.63 -3.47 -4.83
N LEU A 37 -2.56 -2.51 -3.91
CA LEU A 37 -3.74 -2.00 -3.20
C LEU A 37 -4.72 -1.33 -4.15
N ASP A 38 -4.23 -0.48 -5.06
CA ASP A 38 -5.07 0.18 -6.05
C ASP A 38 -5.71 -0.83 -7.01
N THR A 39 -4.94 -1.81 -7.50
CA THR A 39 -5.45 -2.88 -8.36
C THR A 39 -6.56 -3.65 -7.66
N LEU A 40 -6.31 -4.06 -6.40
CA LEU A 40 -7.31 -4.81 -5.65
C LEU A 40 -8.59 -4.00 -5.45
N GLN A 41 -8.47 -2.75 -5.01
CA GLN A 41 -9.65 -1.95 -4.65
C GLN A 41 -10.39 -1.41 -5.86
N SER A 42 -9.68 -0.79 -6.80
CA SER A 42 -10.29 -0.07 -7.91
C SER A 42 -10.68 -0.98 -9.08
N ASP A 43 -9.82 -1.96 -9.39
CA ASP A 43 -10.00 -2.77 -10.61
C ASP A 43 -10.73 -4.09 -10.33
N ILE A 44 -10.71 -4.58 -9.06
CA ILE A 44 -11.31 -5.87 -8.70
C ILE A 44 -12.52 -5.67 -7.78
N LEU A 45 -12.34 -5.13 -6.56
CA LEU A 45 -13.41 -5.09 -5.57
C LEU A 45 -14.54 -4.11 -5.91
N LEU A 46 -14.22 -2.92 -6.42
CA LEU A 46 -15.24 -1.91 -6.78
C LEU A 46 -16.15 -2.38 -7.91
N PRO A 47 -15.65 -2.94 -9.04
CA PRO A 47 -16.50 -3.39 -10.13
C PRO A 47 -17.44 -4.53 -9.74
N MET A 48 -17.08 -5.35 -8.76
CA MET A 48 -17.92 -6.45 -8.27
C MET A 48 -19.14 -6.00 -7.48
N ASN A 49 -19.19 -4.73 -7.10
CA ASN A 49 -20.30 -4.14 -6.36
C ASN A 49 -20.73 -4.94 -5.12
N LEU A 50 -19.74 -5.44 -4.38
CA LEU A 50 -19.92 -6.27 -3.19
C LEU A 50 -20.80 -5.58 -2.14
N THR A 51 -21.61 -6.35 -1.46
CA THR A 51 -22.54 -5.82 -0.44
C THR A 51 -21.99 -5.89 0.96
N ARG A 52 -21.07 -6.84 1.22
CA ARG A 52 -20.45 -7.09 2.54
C ARG A 52 -19.07 -7.69 2.35
N GLY A 53 -18.24 -7.52 3.36
CA GLY A 53 -16.91 -8.10 3.41
C GLY A 53 -16.22 -7.82 4.72
N LEU A 54 -15.10 -8.47 4.94
CA LEU A 54 -14.22 -8.29 6.08
C LEU A 54 -12.85 -7.90 5.59
N TRP A 55 -12.16 -7.07 6.34
CA TRP A 55 -10.77 -6.78 6.07
C TRP A 55 -9.95 -6.60 7.35
N MET A 56 -8.72 -7.03 7.28
CA MET A 56 -7.76 -6.96 8.37
C MET A 56 -6.46 -6.40 7.84
N SER A 57 -5.84 -5.45 8.52
CA SER A 57 -4.59 -4.84 8.07
C SER A 57 -3.64 -4.46 9.19
N SER A 58 -2.38 -4.31 8.85
CA SER A 58 -1.28 -3.86 9.70
C SER A 58 -0.19 -3.21 8.81
N PRO A 59 0.60 -2.25 9.28
CA PRO A 59 0.50 -1.49 10.54
C PRO A 59 -0.46 -0.30 10.44
N LEU A 60 -1.11 -0.14 9.30
CA LEU A 60 -2.01 0.97 8.97
C LEU A 60 -3.23 0.45 8.20
N PRO A 61 -4.33 1.23 8.17
CA PRO A 61 -5.44 0.93 7.28
C PRO A 61 -4.96 0.82 5.83
N ALA A 62 -5.15 -0.34 5.21
CA ALA A 62 -4.78 -0.59 3.83
C ALA A 62 -5.98 -0.56 2.87
N LEU A 63 -7.20 -0.60 3.39
CA LEU A 63 -8.42 -0.32 2.64
C LEU A 63 -8.76 1.17 2.80
N TYR A 64 -8.88 1.89 1.69
CA TYR A 64 -9.10 3.35 1.70
C TYR A 64 -10.25 3.80 0.78
N GLU A 65 -10.80 2.90 -0.04
CA GLU A 65 -11.92 3.25 -0.89
C GLU A 65 -13.21 3.43 -0.06
N PRO A 66 -13.82 4.64 -0.03
CA PRO A 66 -14.94 4.94 0.86
C PRO A 66 -16.18 4.06 0.63
N LYS A 67 -16.41 3.59 -0.60
CA LYS A 67 -17.52 2.70 -0.92
C LYS A 67 -17.35 1.31 -0.32
N LEU A 68 -16.11 0.83 -0.21
CA LEU A 68 -15.79 -0.45 0.43
C LEU A 68 -15.82 -0.32 1.95
N LEU A 69 -15.24 0.74 2.50
CA LEU A 69 -15.24 1.01 3.96
C LEU A 69 -16.64 1.07 4.57
N LYS A 70 -17.63 1.58 3.83
CA LYS A 70 -19.03 1.63 4.27
C LYS A 70 -19.71 0.27 4.33
N LYS A 71 -19.19 -0.73 3.62
CA LYS A 71 -19.82 -2.04 3.47
C LYS A 71 -19.05 -3.15 4.18
N PHE A 72 -17.77 -2.89 4.49
CA PHE A 72 -16.86 -3.88 5.02
C PHE A 72 -16.55 -3.60 6.48
N GLN A 73 -16.57 -4.63 7.30
CA GLN A 73 -16.10 -4.59 8.68
C GLN A 73 -14.59 -4.80 8.73
N GLY A 74 -13.87 -3.99 9.51
CA GLY A 74 -12.42 -4.00 9.51
C GLY A 74 -11.79 -4.13 10.90
N TRP A 75 -10.56 -4.66 10.93
CA TRP A 75 -9.66 -4.68 12.10
C TRP A 75 -8.28 -4.22 11.67
N VAL A 76 -7.73 -3.26 12.41
CA VAL A 76 -6.44 -2.65 12.08
C VAL A 76 -5.52 -2.69 13.29
N TRP A 77 -4.42 -3.43 13.18
CA TRP A 77 -3.34 -3.39 14.16
C TRP A 77 -2.42 -2.20 13.83
N ALA A 78 -2.38 -1.21 14.72
CA ALA A 78 -1.60 0.01 14.52
C ALA A 78 -0.74 0.32 15.75
N PRO A 79 0.43 0.98 15.55
CA PRO A 79 1.26 1.48 16.66
C PRO A 79 0.47 2.38 17.61
N LYS A 80 0.76 2.30 18.92
CA LYS A 80 0.06 3.07 19.96
C LYS A 80 0.10 4.57 19.71
N ASP A 81 1.21 5.08 19.21
CA ASP A 81 1.37 6.50 18.92
C ASP A 81 0.40 7.00 17.83
N LEU A 82 0.09 6.15 16.85
CA LEU A 82 -0.87 6.43 15.80
C LEU A 82 -2.32 6.27 16.27
N LEU A 83 -2.59 5.45 17.28
CA LEU A 83 -3.91 5.29 17.87
C LEU A 83 -4.39 6.59 18.55
N ASN A 84 -3.47 7.40 19.04
CA ASN A 84 -3.75 8.67 19.73
C ASN A 84 -3.86 9.87 18.78
N LEU A 85 -3.48 9.73 17.53
CA LEU A 85 -3.59 10.77 16.51
C LEU A 85 -5.03 10.81 15.98
N LYS A 86 -5.75 11.88 16.28
CA LYS A 86 -7.11 12.11 15.76
C LYS A 86 -7.14 12.24 14.22
N ASN A 87 -5.98 12.40 13.57
CA ASN A 87 -5.83 12.48 12.12
C ASN A 87 -4.52 11.80 11.68
N PRO A 88 -4.51 10.54 11.24
CA PRO A 88 -3.34 9.94 10.61
C PRO A 88 -3.19 10.40 9.15
N SER A 89 -3.08 11.69 8.91
CA SER A 89 -2.78 12.26 7.59
C SER A 89 -1.28 12.35 7.35
N ILE A 90 -0.51 11.32 7.75
CA ILE A 90 0.93 11.37 7.59
C ILE A 90 1.37 10.34 6.55
N GLY A 91 1.61 10.82 5.31
CA GLY A 91 2.69 10.33 4.46
C GLY A 91 2.57 8.93 3.85
N MET A 92 1.44 8.22 4.01
CA MET A 92 1.28 6.86 3.50
C MET A 92 0.12 6.66 2.53
N LEU A 93 -0.53 7.74 2.10
CA LEU A 93 -1.49 7.69 1.00
C LEU A 93 -0.76 7.83 -0.34
N PRO A 94 -1.25 7.19 -1.42
CA PRO A 94 -0.67 7.38 -2.74
C PRO A 94 -0.71 8.86 -3.11
N PRO A 95 0.32 9.38 -3.81
CA PRO A 95 0.46 10.81 -4.10
C PRO A 95 -0.67 11.41 -4.96
N SER A 96 -1.55 10.58 -5.51
CA SER A 96 -2.66 11.01 -6.36
C SER A 96 -4.00 11.22 -5.63
N GLN A 97 -4.11 10.85 -4.36
CA GLN A 97 -5.36 10.97 -3.62
C GLN A 97 -5.18 11.80 -2.34
N SER A 98 -5.20 13.11 -2.48
CA SER A 98 -5.53 14.00 -1.37
C SER A 98 -7.03 13.89 -1.08
N VAL A 99 -7.48 12.73 -0.64
CA VAL A 99 -8.82 12.61 -0.07
C VAL A 99 -8.69 13.21 1.33
N SER A 100 -9.29 14.37 1.53
CA SER A 100 -9.66 14.86 2.86
C SER A 100 -10.61 13.82 3.46
N MET A 101 -10.05 12.77 4.07
CA MET A 101 -10.82 11.93 4.96
C MET A 101 -11.07 12.79 6.19
N ASP A 102 -12.24 13.42 6.22
CA ASP A 102 -12.82 13.98 7.44
C ASP A 102 -13.09 12.82 8.40
N PHE A 103 -12.08 12.46 9.19
CA PHE A 103 -12.20 11.54 10.33
C PHE A 103 -12.92 12.20 11.52
N HIS A 104 -13.84 13.13 11.23
CA HIS A 104 -14.77 13.66 12.22
C HIS A 104 -15.96 12.72 12.28
N ASN A 105 -15.89 11.81 13.16
CA ASN A 105 -16.88 11.15 13.99
C ASN A 105 -16.57 9.68 14.24
N ASP A 106 -16.94 9.18 15.39
CA ASP A 106 -16.84 7.86 16.00
C ASP A 106 -17.28 6.62 15.17
N SER A 107 -17.21 6.67 13.87
CA SER A 107 -17.50 5.56 12.96
C SER A 107 -16.41 5.39 11.89
N SER A 108 -15.15 5.27 12.32
CA SER A 108 -14.19 4.57 11.46
C SER A 108 -14.74 3.17 11.29
N GLY A 109 -15.14 2.75 10.08
CA GLY A 109 -15.74 1.44 9.83
C GLY A 109 -14.81 0.25 10.14
N TYR A 110 -13.93 0.38 11.12
CA TYR A 110 -12.99 -0.64 11.57
C TYR A 110 -12.59 -0.46 13.03
N GLU A 111 -12.30 -1.59 13.69
CA GLU A 111 -11.77 -1.66 15.04
C GLU A 111 -10.26 -1.46 15.06
N ARG A 112 -9.77 -0.67 16.02
CA ARG A 112 -8.34 -0.40 16.18
C ARG A 112 -7.75 -1.28 17.27
N LEU A 113 -6.69 -1.99 16.93
CA LEU A 113 -5.98 -2.91 17.79
C LEU A 113 -4.52 -2.48 17.93
N THR A 114 -3.91 -2.86 19.05
CA THR A 114 -2.51 -2.49 19.30
C THR A 114 -1.55 -3.38 18.52
N LEU A 115 -0.68 -2.77 17.74
CA LEU A 115 0.48 -3.44 17.15
C LEU A 115 1.58 -3.59 18.20
N LEU A 116 2.15 -4.78 18.33
CA LEU A 116 3.26 -5.09 19.23
C LEU A 116 4.61 -4.91 18.50
N GLU A 117 5.70 -4.75 19.24
CA GLU A 117 7.04 -4.64 18.66
C GLU A 117 7.45 -5.89 17.87
N GLU A 118 7.02 -7.08 18.32
CA GLU A 118 7.30 -8.35 17.66
C GLU A 118 6.53 -8.54 16.34
N ASP A 119 5.55 -7.69 16.04
CA ASP A 119 4.76 -7.76 14.81
C ASP A 119 5.50 -7.26 13.58
N GLY A 120 6.53 -6.45 13.79
CA GLY A 120 7.22 -5.77 12.71
C GLY A 120 6.40 -4.62 12.10
N ASN A 121 6.96 -4.01 11.06
CA ASN A 121 6.36 -2.86 10.37
C ASN A 121 5.96 -3.17 8.92
N ASP A 122 6.08 -4.39 8.48
CA ASP A 122 5.75 -4.78 7.12
C ASP A 122 4.23 -4.83 6.93
N PRO A 123 3.71 -4.28 5.83
CA PRO A 123 2.29 -4.20 5.63
C PRO A 123 1.66 -5.55 5.28
N LEU A 124 0.45 -5.74 5.81
CA LEU A 124 -0.44 -6.86 5.56
C LEU A 124 -1.84 -6.32 5.28
N LEU A 125 -2.54 -6.90 4.32
CA LEU A 125 -3.97 -6.74 4.08
C LEU A 125 -4.58 -8.10 3.79
N ILE A 126 -5.64 -8.46 4.51
CA ILE A 126 -6.48 -9.61 4.22
C ILE A 126 -7.88 -9.10 3.93
N VAL A 127 -8.49 -9.55 2.84
CA VAL A 127 -9.87 -9.24 2.48
C VAL A 127 -10.62 -10.55 2.26
N ILE A 128 -11.75 -10.69 2.94
CA ILE A 128 -12.63 -11.85 2.84
C ILE A 128 -14.03 -11.38 2.46
N THR A 129 -14.51 -11.83 1.32
CA THR A 129 -15.88 -11.63 0.86
C THR A 129 -16.46 -12.98 0.42
N PRO A 130 -17.78 -13.11 0.19
CA PRO A 130 -18.35 -14.34 -0.33
C PRO A 130 -17.79 -14.76 -1.70
N GLU A 131 -17.34 -13.80 -2.51
CA GLU A 131 -16.90 -13.99 -3.89
C GLU A 131 -15.38 -14.05 -4.02
N ILE A 132 -14.66 -13.20 -3.25
CA ILE A 132 -13.21 -13.08 -3.30
C ILE A 132 -12.62 -13.15 -1.91
N GLN A 133 -11.55 -13.92 -1.81
CA GLN A 133 -10.72 -14.02 -0.61
C GLN A 133 -9.25 -13.85 -1.01
N ILE A 134 -8.56 -12.91 -0.41
CA ILE A 134 -7.19 -12.56 -0.78
C ILE A 134 -6.41 -12.03 0.43
N ALA A 135 -5.14 -12.36 0.49
CA ALA A 135 -4.17 -11.75 1.37
C ALA A 135 -3.03 -11.15 0.55
N LEU A 136 -2.66 -9.93 0.87
CA LEU A 136 -1.50 -9.21 0.36
C LEU A 136 -0.56 -8.90 1.51
N ALA A 137 0.74 -9.06 1.32
CA ALA A 137 1.74 -8.68 2.31
C ALA A 137 3.05 -8.28 1.66
N LEU A 138 3.85 -7.51 2.38
CA LEU A 138 5.29 -7.42 2.12
C LEU A 138 6.00 -8.29 3.15
N GLU A 139 7.04 -8.99 2.72
CA GLU A 139 7.86 -9.82 3.61
C GLU A 139 9.32 -9.83 3.12
N GLY A 140 10.24 -9.89 4.06
CA GLY A 140 11.67 -9.99 3.82
C GLY A 140 12.47 -8.81 4.37
N ASN A 141 13.80 -8.96 4.36
CA ASN A 141 14.72 -7.89 4.76
C ASN A 141 14.80 -6.80 3.68
N CYS A 142 15.36 -5.63 4.00
CA CYS A 142 15.39 -4.44 3.14
C CYS A 142 15.90 -4.68 1.69
N GLN A 143 16.69 -5.73 1.45
CA GLN A 143 17.21 -6.08 0.11
C GLN A 143 16.49 -7.28 -0.53
N GLU A 144 15.69 -8.02 0.24
CA GLU A 144 15.00 -9.25 -0.20
C GLU A 144 13.49 -9.13 -0.04
N ARG A 145 12.99 -7.91 0.16
CA ARG A 145 11.58 -7.67 0.38
C ARG A 145 10.77 -7.96 -0.88
N LYS A 146 9.68 -8.69 -0.73
CA LYS A 146 8.81 -9.13 -1.82
C LYS A 146 7.34 -8.87 -1.52
N LEU A 147 6.58 -8.61 -2.57
CA LEU A 147 5.13 -8.58 -2.52
C LEU A 147 4.61 -10.01 -2.59
N LEU A 148 3.79 -10.36 -1.62
CA LEU A 148 3.11 -11.66 -1.53
C LEU A 148 1.62 -11.47 -1.81
N MET A 149 1.05 -12.42 -2.55
CA MET A 149 -0.38 -12.54 -2.77
C MET A 149 -0.78 -13.99 -2.56
N ARG A 150 -1.80 -14.22 -1.72
CA ARG A 150 -2.39 -15.54 -1.46
C ARG A 150 -3.90 -15.47 -1.61
N SER A 151 -4.45 -16.45 -2.30
CA SER A 151 -5.90 -16.65 -2.46
C SER A 151 -6.30 -18.11 -2.28
N ASP A 152 -5.36 -18.97 -1.90
CA ASP A 152 -5.63 -20.36 -1.64
C ASP A 152 -6.28 -20.55 -0.26
N PRO A 153 -7.32 -21.41 -0.14
CA PRO A 153 -8.07 -21.58 1.09
C PRO A 153 -7.25 -22.11 2.27
N GLU A 154 -6.22 -22.91 2.00
CA GLU A 154 -5.37 -23.48 3.04
C GLU A 154 -4.58 -22.38 3.74
N THR A 155 -3.82 -21.57 2.99
CA THR A 155 -3.08 -20.45 3.57
C THR A 155 -4.02 -19.46 4.25
N LEU A 156 -5.14 -19.10 3.62
CA LEU A 156 -6.10 -18.14 4.21
C LEU A 156 -6.70 -18.67 5.52
N SER A 157 -7.01 -19.97 5.60
CA SER A 157 -7.50 -20.61 6.83
C SER A 157 -6.47 -20.53 7.96
N ASP A 158 -5.20 -20.78 7.65
CA ASP A 158 -4.12 -20.68 8.63
C ASP A 158 -3.96 -19.23 9.13
N LEU A 159 -4.00 -18.25 8.21
CA LEU A 159 -3.93 -16.82 8.56
C LEU A 159 -5.08 -16.42 9.48
N LEU A 160 -6.31 -16.81 9.15
CA LEU A 160 -7.49 -16.50 9.96
C LEU A 160 -7.45 -17.19 11.33
N THR A 161 -6.92 -18.41 11.39
CA THR A 161 -6.71 -19.12 12.66
C THR A 161 -5.69 -18.40 13.54
N LEU A 162 -4.58 -17.93 12.97
CA LEU A 162 -3.58 -17.15 13.71
C LEU A 162 -4.17 -15.83 14.23
N LEU A 163 -4.95 -15.13 13.41
CA LEU A 163 -5.63 -13.88 13.80
C LEU A 163 -6.67 -14.11 14.88
N ASP A 164 -7.46 -15.17 14.78
CA ASP A 164 -8.44 -15.53 15.79
C ASP A 164 -7.77 -15.84 17.15
N ASN A 165 -6.70 -16.63 17.15
CA ASN A 165 -5.91 -16.92 18.34
C ASN A 165 -5.34 -15.65 18.98
N ARG A 166 -4.86 -14.71 18.15
CA ARG A 166 -4.37 -13.43 18.61
C ARG A 166 -5.47 -12.59 19.23
N LEU A 167 -6.58 -12.38 18.51
CA LEU A 167 -7.72 -11.62 19.02
C LEU A 167 -8.29 -12.23 20.29
N ASN A 168 -8.36 -13.55 20.38
CA ASN A 168 -8.85 -14.23 21.58
C ASN A 168 -7.98 -13.95 22.82
N THR A 169 -6.69 -13.64 22.62
CA THR A 169 -5.77 -13.25 23.69
C THR A 169 -5.84 -11.76 24.01
N GLU A 170 -6.03 -10.90 23.01
CA GLU A 170 -6.05 -9.44 23.14
C GLU A 170 -7.44 -8.91 23.53
N ASN A 171 -8.50 -9.40 22.87
CA ASN A 171 -9.86 -8.96 23.03
C ASN A 171 -10.85 -10.06 22.59
N VAL A 172 -11.37 -10.79 23.56
CA VAL A 172 -12.31 -11.92 23.32
C VAL A 172 -13.58 -11.49 22.59
N GLU A 173 -14.08 -10.28 22.84
CA GLU A 173 -15.26 -9.75 22.17
C GLU A 173 -14.99 -9.58 20.68
N GLN A 174 -13.85 -9.00 20.31
CA GLN A 174 -13.47 -8.84 18.89
C GLN A 174 -13.17 -10.18 18.22
N ALA A 175 -12.64 -11.17 18.94
CA ALA A 175 -12.51 -12.54 18.41
C ALA A 175 -13.87 -13.14 18.06
N ASN A 176 -14.86 -12.98 18.94
CA ASN A 176 -16.23 -13.48 18.69
C ASN A 176 -16.89 -12.72 17.53
N ASN A 177 -16.69 -11.40 17.44
CA ASN A 177 -17.18 -10.59 16.33
C ASN A 177 -16.59 -11.06 14.99
N LEU A 178 -15.27 -11.32 14.95
CA LEU A 178 -14.60 -11.85 13.74
C LEU A 178 -15.17 -13.24 13.37
N ARG A 179 -15.33 -14.17 14.33
CA ARG A 179 -15.90 -15.51 14.07
C ARG A 179 -17.31 -15.45 13.51
N ASN A 180 -18.16 -14.61 14.09
CA ASN A 180 -19.54 -14.43 13.63
C ASN A 180 -19.55 -13.87 12.21
N ALA A 181 -18.77 -12.82 11.97
CA ALA A 181 -18.66 -12.20 10.67
C ALA A 181 -18.09 -13.15 9.60
N LEU A 182 -17.07 -13.97 9.93
CA LEU A 182 -16.55 -15.02 9.04
C LEU A 182 -17.62 -16.07 8.72
N GLY A 183 -18.42 -16.46 9.72
CA GLY A 183 -19.56 -17.39 9.51
C GLY A 183 -20.55 -16.90 8.45
N GLU A 184 -20.75 -15.58 8.35
CA GLU A 184 -21.62 -14.97 7.34
C GLU A 184 -20.98 -14.95 5.94
N MET A 185 -19.66 -14.97 5.81
CA MET A 185 -18.96 -14.97 4.50
C MET A 185 -19.00 -16.35 3.81
N GLY A 186 -19.31 -17.40 4.55
CA GLY A 186 -19.34 -18.76 4.04
C GLY A 186 -17.96 -19.41 4.01
N GLN A 187 -17.83 -20.50 3.24
CA GLN A 187 -16.58 -21.24 3.16
C GLN A 187 -15.57 -20.54 2.27
N LEU A 188 -14.29 -20.65 2.64
CA LEU A 188 -13.19 -20.24 1.77
C LEU A 188 -13.19 -21.10 0.50
N LYS A 189 -13.04 -20.45 -0.65
CA LYS A 189 -13.08 -21.08 -1.96
C LYS A 189 -11.81 -20.78 -2.72
N THR A 190 -11.35 -21.75 -3.50
CA THR A 190 -10.28 -21.51 -4.46
C THR A 190 -10.80 -20.60 -5.58
N ASN A 191 -10.14 -19.47 -5.79
CA ASN A 191 -10.42 -18.60 -6.93
C ASN A 191 -9.16 -18.53 -7.83
N GLU A 192 -9.05 -19.51 -8.74
CA GLU A 192 -7.91 -19.57 -9.67
C GLU A 192 -7.88 -18.39 -10.66
N ASP A 193 -9.03 -17.82 -10.96
CA ASP A 193 -9.11 -16.71 -11.91
C ASP A 193 -8.63 -15.39 -11.31
N LEU A 194 -8.68 -15.25 -10.00
CA LEU A 194 -8.21 -14.04 -9.32
C LEU A 194 -6.75 -13.72 -9.65
N SER A 195 -5.87 -14.72 -9.59
CA SER A 195 -4.45 -14.54 -9.93
C SER A 195 -4.25 -14.18 -11.40
N LYS A 196 -5.05 -14.77 -12.30
CA LYS A 196 -5.01 -14.48 -13.74
C LYS A 196 -5.43 -13.05 -14.07
N VAL A 197 -6.26 -12.44 -13.24
CA VAL A 197 -6.72 -11.05 -13.40
C VAL A 197 -5.80 -10.08 -12.65
N PHE A 198 -5.45 -10.40 -11.41
CA PHE A 198 -4.68 -9.52 -10.53
C PHE A 198 -3.29 -9.17 -11.10
N TRP A 199 -2.50 -10.18 -11.47
CA TRP A 199 -1.11 -9.96 -11.89
C TRP A 199 -0.97 -9.17 -13.21
N PRO A 200 -1.77 -9.39 -14.26
CA PRO A 200 -1.75 -8.55 -15.46
C PRO A 200 -2.13 -7.09 -15.17
N LEU A 201 -3.19 -6.85 -14.39
CA LEU A 201 -3.62 -5.50 -14.02
C LEU A 201 -2.55 -4.78 -13.18
N LEU A 202 -1.95 -5.48 -12.20
CA LEU A 202 -0.84 -4.94 -11.42
C LEU A 202 0.36 -4.59 -12.31
N SER A 203 0.71 -5.46 -13.26
CA SER A 203 1.83 -5.21 -14.18
C SER A 203 1.58 -4.00 -15.07
N GLN A 204 0.37 -3.85 -15.59
CA GLN A 204 -0.03 -2.68 -16.37
C GLN A 204 0.07 -1.39 -15.53
N ARG A 205 -0.48 -1.40 -14.33
CA ARG A 205 -0.42 -0.25 -13.41
C ARG A 205 1.01 0.14 -13.04
N LEU A 206 1.88 -0.86 -12.83
CA LEU A 206 3.30 -0.60 -12.56
C LEU A 206 4.01 0.00 -13.79
N ALA A 207 3.66 -0.42 -15.00
CA ALA A 207 4.21 0.17 -16.22
C ALA A 207 3.77 1.63 -16.39
N ASP A 208 2.53 1.97 -16.01
CA ASP A 208 2.01 3.34 -16.07
C ASP A 208 2.66 4.26 -15.01
N ILE A 209 3.04 3.71 -13.86
CA ILE A 209 3.71 4.44 -12.76
C ILE A 209 5.23 4.56 -13.03
N ALA A 210 5.82 3.61 -13.78
CA ALA A 210 7.24 3.66 -14.08
C ALA A 210 7.52 4.91 -14.92
N PRO A 211 8.55 5.73 -14.57
CA PRO A 211 8.96 6.81 -15.43
C PRO A 211 9.32 6.22 -16.80
N SER A 212 8.68 6.71 -17.85
CA SER A 212 9.01 6.33 -19.22
C SER A 212 10.43 6.86 -19.51
N LEU A 213 11.43 6.03 -19.29
CA LEU A 213 12.74 6.25 -19.86
C LEU A 213 12.55 6.08 -21.38
N ASN A 214 12.34 7.17 -22.10
CA ASN A 214 12.51 7.21 -23.53
C ASN A 214 14.00 6.96 -23.79
N ILE A 215 14.37 5.68 -23.87
CA ILE A 215 15.62 5.30 -24.47
C ILE A 215 15.43 5.63 -25.96
N GLN A 216 15.80 6.84 -26.35
CA GLN A 216 16.02 7.12 -27.74
C GLN A 216 17.17 6.20 -28.14
N THR A 217 16.84 5.15 -28.87
CA THR A 217 17.84 4.35 -29.56
C THR A 217 18.63 5.33 -30.43
N LEU A 218 19.88 5.59 -30.04
CA LEU A 218 20.81 6.32 -30.91
C LEU A 218 20.79 5.63 -32.28
N PRO A 219 20.64 6.39 -33.37
CA PRO A 219 20.74 5.82 -34.71
C PRO A 219 22.06 5.10 -34.86
N ASP A 220 22.04 3.88 -35.41
CA ASP A 220 23.17 2.95 -35.59
C ASP A 220 24.37 3.48 -36.40
N ASN A 221 24.41 4.76 -36.73
CA ASN A 221 25.41 5.37 -37.62
C ASN A 221 26.66 5.93 -36.93
N LEU A 222 26.84 5.69 -35.60
CA LEU A 222 28.01 6.19 -34.86
C LEU A 222 28.89 5.08 -34.26
N ILE A 223 28.88 3.87 -34.84
CA ILE A 223 29.85 2.82 -34.47
C ILE A 223 31.06 2.94 -35.39
N ASN A 224 31.68 4.09 -35.51
CA ASN A 224 33.07 4.20 -35.94
C ASN A 224 33.54 5.61 -35.57
N ASP A 225 34.22 5.71 -34.52
CA ASP A 225 35.44 6.48 -34.22
C ASP A 225 35.52 6.94 -32.77
N HIS A 226 36.64 6.52 -32.20
CA HIS A 226 37.36 7.16 -31.09
C HIS A 226 36.92 6.98 -29.63
N LYS A 227 37.77 6.25 -28.96
CA LYS A 227 38.20 6.40 -27.58
C LYS A 227 38.34 7.89 -27.20
N SER A 228 37.29 8.50 -26.68
CA SER A 228 37.38 9.61 -25.72
C SER A 228 35.99 10.02 -25.25
N SER A 229 35.88 10.15 -23.95
CA SER A 229 34.83 10.83 -23.18
C SER A 229 33.68 9.99 -22.63
N SER A 230 33.97 9.16 -21.66
CA SER A 230 32.99 8.74 -20.65
C SER A 230 32.41 9.92 -19.84
N LYS A 231 33.11 11.05 -19.81
CA LYS A 231 32.68 12.27 -19.10
C LYS A 231 31.58 13.05 -19.80
N ASP A 232 31.50 13.05 -21.11
CA ASP A 232 30.49 13.79 -21.86
C ASP A 232 29.11 13.09 -21.84
N SER A 233 29.13 11.76 -21.75
CA SER A 233 27.90 10.95 -21.61
C SER A 233 27.27 11.12 -20.21
N GLU A 234 28.06 11.15 -19.15
CA GLU A 234 27.59 11.39 -17.79
C GLU A 234 27.04 12.82 -17.62
N ASN A 235 27.70 13.80 -18.20
CA ASN A 235 27.21 15.18 -18.15
C ASN A 235 25.90 15.37 -18.93
N SER A 236 25.74 14.74 -20.08
CA SER A 236 24.51 14.77 -20.87
C SER A 236 23.35 14.10 -20.15
N LEU A 237 23.59 13.01 -19.43
CA LEU A 237 22.58 12.31 -18.64
C LEU A 237 22.17 13.09 -17.41
N LEU A 238 23.13 13.75 -16.73
CA LEU A 238 22.86 14.66 -15.61
C LEU A 238 22.08 15.90 -16.07
N GLU A 239 22.36 16.41 -17.24
CA GLU A 239 21.67 17.59 -17.80
C GLU A 239 20.22 17.23 -18.17
N ALA A 240 19.98 16.06 -18.77
CA ALA A 240 18.64 15.54 -19.06
C ALA A 240 17.84 15.30 -17.79
N LEU A 241 18.43 14.64 -16.76
CA LEU A 241 17.80 14.44 -15.47
C LEU A 241 17.47 15.76 -14.76
N THR A 242 18.38 16.74 -14.83
CA THR A 242 18.16 18.07 -14.26
C THR A 242 16.98 18.77 -14.93
N HIS A 243 16.83 18.61 -16.23
CA HIS A 243 15.72 19.20 -16.99
C HIS A 243 14.38 18.52 -16.66
N GLU A 244 14.38 17.19 -16.51
CA GLU A 244 13.17 16.43 -16.16
C GLU A 244 12.70 16.68 -14.72
N ILE A 245 13.61 16.95 -13.79
CA ILE A 245 13.27 17.34 -12.41
C ILE A 245 12.79 18.79 -12.35
N ARG A 246 13.39 19.69 -13.13
CA ARG A 246 13.07 21.13 -13.15
C ARG A 246 11.61 21.37 -13.56
N THR A 247 11.09 20.63 -14.52
CA THR A 247 9.73 20.80 -15.04
C THR A 247 8.64 20.53 -13.98
N PRO A 248 8.62 19.38 -13.27
CA PRO A 248 7.64 19.16 -12.21
C PRO A 248 7.82 20.12 -11.02
N LEU A 249 9.07 20.49 -10.66
CA LEU A 249 9.32 21.48 -9.62
C LEU A 249 8.77 22.86 -9.99
N ALA A 250 8.93 23.29 -11.23
CA ALA A 250 8.35 24.55 -11.72
C ALA A 250 6.81 24.52 -11.67
N THR A 251 6.20 23.37 -11.97
CA THR A 251 4.74 23.18 -11.87
C THR A 251 4.28 23.26 -10.43
N ILE A 252 4.95 22.57 -9.51
CA ILE A 252 4.67 22.61 -8.06
C ILE A 252 4.77 24.06 -7.56
N ARG A 253 5.85 24.76 -7.90
CA ARG A 253 6.06 26.16 -7.52
C ARG A 253 4.94 27.07 -8.03
N THR A 254 4.50 26.86 -9.25
CA THR A 254 3.37 27.63 -9.84
C THR A 254 2.07 27.38 -9.08
N LEU A 255 1.79 26.13 -8.72
CA LEU A 255 0.61 25.76 -7.92
C LEU A 255 0.66 26.35 -6.51
N ILE A 256 1.82 26.31 -5.85
CA ILE A 256 2.02 26.91 -4.52
C ILE A 256 1.78 28.42 -4.58
N ARG A 257 2.34 29.10 -5.55
CA ARG A 257 2.13 30.54 -5.74
C ARG A 257 0.68 30.90 -6.08
N SER A 258 -0.02 30.03 -6.81
CA SER A 258 -1.45 30.18 -7.06
C SER A 258 -2.27 30.03 -5.76
N LEU A 259 -1.91 29.08 -4.90
CA LEU A 259 -2.54 28.92 -3.60
C LEU A 259 -2.27 30.09 -2.66
N LEU A 260 -1.03 30.59 -2.59
CA LEU A 260 -0.64 31.74 -1.77
C LEU A 260 -1.37 33.04 -2.15
N ARG A 261 -1.92 33.13 -3.36
CA ARG A 261 -2.76 34.27 -3.80
C ARG A 261 -4.19 34.25 -3.26
N LYS A 262 -4.64 33.12 -2.68
CA LYS A 262 -5.96 33.02 -2.05
C LYS A 262 -5.92 33.69 -0.68
N GLN A 263 -6.86 34.63 -0.43
CA GLN A 263 -6.90 35.46 0.78
C GLN A 263 -7.40 34.74 2.05
N ASP A 264 -7.91 33.49 1.94
CA ASP A 264 -8.54 32.77 3.04
C ASP A 264 -7.70 31.59 3.57
N LEU A 265 -6.38 31.64 3.44
CA LEU A 265 -5.52 30.57 3.94
C LEU A 265 -5.23 30.72 5.44
N PRO A 266 -5.35 29.64 6.25
CA PRO A 266 -4.90 29.64 7.63
C PRO A 266 -3.41 30.01 7.71
N LYS A 267 -3.01 30.87 8.65
CA LYS A 267 -1.62 31.33 8.82
C LYS A 267 -0.56 30.22 8.84
N VAL A 268 -0.91 29.07 9.43
CA VAL A 268 -0.01 27.90 9.48
C VAL A 268 0.23 27.31 8.08
N VAL A 269 -0.82 27.26 7.24
CA VAL A 269 -0.72 26.76 5.86
C VAL A 269 0.08 27.73 5.00
N GLU A 270 -0.18 29.01 5.14
CA GLU A 270 0.55 30.08 4.43
C GLU A 270 2.06 30.02 4.72
N THR A 271 2.44 29.87 5.99
CA THR A 271 3.84 29.76 6.40
C THR A 271 4.52 28.55 5.80
N ARG A 272 3.85 27.38 5.79
CA ARG A 272 4.40 26.15 5.19
C ARG A 272 4.51 26.23 3.66
N LEU A 273 3.53 26.80 2.99
CA LEU A 273 3.58 27.01 1.53
C LEU A 273 4.71 27.97 1.13
N LYS A 274 4.95 29.03 1.92
CA LYS A 274 6.10 29.93 1.72
C LYS A 274 7.44 29.21 1.89
N GLN A 275 7.54 28.32 2.87
CA GLN A 275 8.74 27.51 3.09
C GLN A 275 9.01 26.60 1.88
N ILE A 276 8.00 25.92 1.36
CA ILE A 276 8.12 25.05 0.18
C ILE A 276 8.49 25.87 -1.08
N ASP A 277 7.93 27.09 -1.28
CA ASP A 277 8.29 27.95 -2.44
C ASP A 277 9.77 28.40 -2.40
N ILE A 278 10.38 28.46 -1.22
CA ILE A 278 11.80 28.77 -1.03
C ILE A 278 12.69 27.55 -1.31
N GLU A 279 12.23 26.35 -0.94
CA GLU A 279 12.98 25.10 -1.12
C GLU A 279 12.89 24.53 -2.55
N CYS A 280 11.89 24.92 -3.35
CA CYS A 280 11.75 24.59 -4.77
C CYS A 280 12.40 25.63 -5.70
#